data_83b0c18b189dbbe90f5f903e094a2f66
#
_entry.id   83b0c18b189dbbe90f5f903e094a2f66
#
_cell.length_a   1.000
_cell.length_b   1.000
_cell.length_c   1.000
_cell.angle_alpha   90.00
_cell.angle_beta   90.00
_cell.angle_gamma   90.00
#
_symmetry.space_group_name_H-M   'P 1'
#
loop_
_entity.id
_entity.type
_entity.pdbx_description
1 polymer ?
#
loop_
_entity_poly.entity_id
_entity_poly.type
_entity_poly.pdbx_seq_one_letter_code
_entity_poly.pdbx_strand_id
1 'polypeptide(L)'
;VYLFLIVMGFVWISPFIYLLMHSFRGGAEIYGSTIIPQEWTLQNYIDLFTGSGGTASLNFPRWFLNTFVVACFSCVISTISVLMVSYAFSRLRFKARKKFMNVGMILGMFPGFMTMIAIYYLLKAMGLTQTLVALVICYSCGAGLGFQISKGFFDTIPRALDEAATIDGATKNQIFWKIILPMSKPIVVYTVLTSFIGPWTDFILAKIIMGDARDNYTVAIGLQLMIDQDFKNTYYKQFLAGSVVVAVPITLLFPVSYTHLTLPT
;
A
#
# COMPACT_ATOMS: atom_id res chain seq x y z
N VAL A 1 34.22 -2.52 -3.21
CA VAL A 1 32.88 -2.00 -2.88
C VAL A 1 32.01 -1.93 -4.12
N TYR A 2 32.41 -1.19 -5.19
CA TYR A 2 31.57 -1.01 -6.39
C TYR A 2 31.21 -2.32 -7.09
N LEU A 3 32.16 -3.25 -7.28
CA LEU A 3 31.89 -4.56 -7.89
C LEU A 3 30.84 -5.33 -7.08
N PHE A 4 30.94 -5.34 -5.77
CA PHE A 4 29.96 -5.98 -4.89
C PHE A 4 28.56 -5.36 -5.04
N LEU A 5 28.47 -4.03 -5.06
CA LEU A 5 27.20 -3.33 -5.23
C LEU A 5 26.57 -3.59 -6.59
N ILE A 6 27.38 -3.67 -7.66
CA ILE A 6 26.91 -4.00 -9.01
C ILE A 6 26.34 -5.41 -9.03
N VAL A 7 27.08 -6.40 -8.49
CA VAL A 7 26.61 -7.80 -8.44
C VAL A 7 25.32 -7.92 -7.65
N MET A 8 25.25 -7.28 -6.47
CA MET A 8 24.02 -7.25 -5.66
C MET A 8 22.87 -6.60 -6.40
N GLY A 9 23.11 -5.50 -7.14
CA GLY A 9 22.12 -4.84 -7.96
C GLY A 9 21.55 -5.77 -9.04
N PHE A 10 22.40 -6.50 -9.74
CA PHE A 10 21.97 -7.50 -10.73
C PHE A 10 21.13 -8.62 -10.10
N VAL A 11 21.55 -9.15 -8.95
CA VAL A 11 20.80 -10.19 -8.23
C VAL A 11 19.41 -9.67 -7.82
N TRP A 12 19.32 -8.44 -7.34
CA TRP A 12 18.04 -7.85 -6.91
C TRP A 12 17.10 -7.52 -8.06
N ILE A 13 17.63 -7.10 -9.21
CA ILE A 13 16.84 -6.74 -10.38
C ILE A 13 16.44 -7.97 -11.19
N SER A 14 17.21 -9.05 -11.13
CA SER A 14 16.99 -10.24 -11.97
C SER A 14 15.57 -10.84 -11.91
N PRO A 15 14.90 -10.99 -10.74
CA PRO A 15 13.55 -11.53 -10.72
C PRO A 15 12.52 -10.60 -11.38
N PHE A 16 12.73 -9.28 -11.32
CA PHE A 16 11.86 -8.32 -12.00
C PHE A 16 12.04 -8.36 -13.51
N ILE A 17 13.29 -8.49 -13.99
CA ILE A 17 13.58 -8.67 -15.42
C ILE A 17 12.94 -9.97 -15.91
N TYR A 18 13.09 -11.07 -15.16
CA TYR A 18 12.47 -12.35 -15.48
C TYR A 18 10.95 -12.21 -15.61
N LEU A 19 10.31 -11.63 -14.61
CA LEU A 19 8.86 -11.41 -14.57
C LEU A 19 8.39 -10.56 -15.76
N LEU A 20 9.09 -9.47 -16.06
CA LEU A 20 8.78 -8.60 -17.19
C LEU A 20 8.91 -9.33 -18.53
N MET A 21 10.02 -10.05 -18.77
CA MET A 21 10.25 -10.77 -20.02
C MET A 21 9.22 -11.89 -20.20
N HIS A 22 8.96 -12.66 -19.16
CA HIS A 22 8.01 -13.77 -19.22
C HIS A 22 6.54 -13.33 -19.30
N SER A 23 6.20 -12.10 -18.91
CA SER A 23 4.86 -11.56 -19.12
C SER A 23 4.48 -11.42 -20.60
N PHE A 24 5.48 -11.30 -21.47
CA PHE A 24 5.31 -11.28 -22.94
C PHE A 24 5.51 -12.65 -23.60
N ARG A 25 5.67 -13.73 -22.84
CA ARG A 25 5.94 -15.05 -23.39
C ARG A 25 4.74 -15.62 -24.13
N GLY A 26 4.95 -15.97 -25.42
CA GLY A 26 4.02 -16.73 -26.25
C GLY A 26 4.22 -18.25 -26.16
N GLY A 27 3.60 -18.97 -27.10
CA GLY A 27 3.71 -20.42 -27.24
C GLY A 27 2.88 -21.23 -26.25
N ALA A 28 2.95 -22.57 -26.37
CA ALA A 28 2.16 -23.50 -25.56
C ALA A 28 2.77 -23.78 -24.16
N GLU A 29 4.07 -23.55 -23.99
CA GLU A 29 4.75 -23.79 -22.72
C GLU A 29 4.28 -22.82 -21.64
N ILE A 30 3.88 -23.35 -20.50
CA ILE A 30 3.44 -22.58 -19.34
C ILE A 30 4.66 -22.08 -18.56
N TYR A 31 5.59 -22.99 -18.28
CA TYR A 31 6.83 -22.71 -17.55
C TYR A 31 7.99 -22.78 -18.54
N GLY A 32 8.60 -21.66 -18.86
CA GLY A 32 9.69 -21.68 -19.79
C GLY A 32 11.03 -22.10 -19.20
N SER A 33 11.72 -22.98 -19.89
CA SER A 33 13.09 -23.40 -19.56
C SER A 33 14.14 -22.33 -19.88
N THR A 34 13.80 -21.32 -20.69
CA THR A 34 14.70 -20.26 -21.14
C THR A 34 14.37 -18.93 -20.48
N ILE A 35 15.41 -18.17 -20.09
CA ILE A 35 15.26 -16.83 -19.50
C ILE A 35 14.64 -15.84 -20.50
N ILE A 36 15.03 -15.96 -21.79
CA ILE A 36 14.53 -15.11 -22.87
C ILE A 36 13.42 -15.88 -23.58
N PRO A 37 12.20 -15.30 -23.72
CA PRO A 37 11.12 -15.93 -24.47
C PRO A 37 11.51 -16.14 -25.91
N GLN A 38 11.20 -17.32 -26.48
CA GLN A 38 11.43 -17.60 -27.91
C GLN A 38 10.36 -16.91 -28.77
N GLU A 39 9.14 -16.83 -28.27
CA GLU A 39 8.01 -16.14 -28.89
C GLU A 39 7.54 -15.00 -28.02
N TRP A 40 7.33 -13.83 -28.61
CA TRP A 40 6.86 -12.63 -27.93
C TRP A 40 5.42 -12.33 -28.33
N THR A 41 4.58 -12.08 -27.34
CA THR A 41 3.16 -11.78 -27.56
C THR A 41 2.61 -10.79 -26.53
N LEU A 42 1.63 -10.00 -26.93
CA LEU A 42 0.80 -9.19 -26.05
C LEU A 42 -0.48 -9.92 -25.62
N GLN A 43 -0.70 -11.15 -26.10
CA GLN A 43 -1.94 -11.89 -25.88
C GLN A 43 -2.24 -12.08 -24.39
N ASN A 44 -1.22 -12.30 -23.55
CA ASN A 44 -1.39 -12.46 -22.11
C ASN A 44 -2.06 -11.23 -21.45
N TYR A 45 -1.73 -10.03 -21.93
CA TYR A 45 -2.35 -8.79 -21.49
C TYR A 45 -3.77 -8.63 -22.06
N ILE A 46 -3.96 -8.95 -23.33
CA ILE A 46 -5.29 -8.89 -23.95
C ILE A 46 -6.24 -9.84 -23.21
N ASP A 47 -5.84 -11.08 -23.00
CA ASP A 47 -6.64 -12.08 -22.28
C ASP A 47 -6.94 -11.64 -20.84
N LEU A 48 -5.97 -11.02 -20.14
CA LEU A 48 -6.13 -10.52 -18.79
C LEU A 48 -7.22 -9.46 -18.69
N PHE A 49 -7.30 -8.55 -19.67
CA PHE A 49 -8.25 -7.43 -19.65
C PHE A 49 -9.59 -7.76 -20.29
N THR A 50 -9.62 -8.64 -21.29
CA THR A 50 -10.85 -8.96 -22.03
C THR A 50 -11.57 -10.21 -21.53
N GLY A 51 -10.89 -11.03 -20.70
CA GLY A 51 -11.42 -12.33 -20.28
C GLY A 51 -11.44 -13.36 -21.41
N SER A 52 -10.73 -13.14 -22.53
CA SER A 52 -10.54 -14.12 -23.60
C SER A 52 -9.58 -15.25 -23.19
N GLY A 53 -9.44 -16.28 -24.01
CA GLY A 53 -8.49 -17.37 -23.72
C GLY A 53 -8.80 -18.24 -22.49
N GLY A 54 -10.10 -18.32 -22.09
CA GLY A 54 -10.52 -19.10 -20.91
C GLY A 54 -10.44 -18.34 -19.60
N THR A 55 -10.06 -17.06 -19.62
CA THR A 55 -9.95 -16.19 -18.43
C THR A 55 -11.27 -15.50 -18.05
N ALA A 56 -12.39 -15.84 -18.68
CA ALA A 56 -13.70 -15.25 -18.43
C ALA A 56 -14.15 -15.30 -16.94
N SER A 57 -13.58 -16.23 -16.16
CA SER A 57 -13.80 -16.30 -14.71
C SER A 57 -12.97 -15.29 -13.90
N LEU A 58 -11.98 -14.62 -14.55
CA LEU A 58 -11.10 -13.65 -13.93
C LEU A 58 -11.55 -12.24 -14.29
N ASN A 59 -11.94 -11.48 -13.30
CA ASN A 59 -12.36 -10.08 -13.50
C ASN A 59 -11.21 -9.13 -13.07
N PHE A 60 -10.03 -9.28 -13.69
CA PHE A 60 -8.84 -8.51 -13.33
C PHE A 60 -9.07 -6.99 -13.40
N PRO A 61 -9.73 -6.42 -14.42
CA PRO A 61 -9.98 -4.97 -14.47
C PRO A 61 -10.76 -4.48 -13.25
N ARG A 62 -11.76 -5.25 -12.80
CA ARG A 62 -12.54 -4.92 -11.62
C ARG A 62 -11.70 -5.01 -10.35
N TRP A 63 -10.88 -6.05 -10.20
CA TRP A 63 -9.99 -6.20 -9.05
C TRP A 63 -8.96 -5.07 -8.97
N PHE A 64 -8.43 -4.67 -10.12
CA PHE A 64 -7.52 -3.53 -10.22
C PHE A 64 -8.22 -2.23 -9.79
N LEU A 65 -9.42 -1.98 -10.31
CA LEU A 65 -10.23 -0.81 -9.94
C LEU A 65 -10.60 -0.83 -8.46
N ASN A 66 -11.04 -1.98 -7.92
CA ASN A 66 -11.32 -2.14 -6.50
C ASN A 66 -10.13 -1.73 -5.63
N THR A 67 -8.93 -2.24 -5.98
CA THR A 67 -7.71 -1.91 -5.24
C THR A 67 -7.37 -0.43 -5.36
N PHE A 68 -7.49 0.15 -6.55
CA PHE A 68 -7.23 1.57 -6.77
C PHE A 68 -8.17 2.45 -5.95
N VAL A 69 -9.46 2.15 -5.95
CA VAL A 69 -10.47 2.86 -5.16
C VAL A 69 -10.16 2.75 -3.66
N VAL A 70 -9.92 1.53 -3.16
CA VAL A 70 -9.55 1.31 -1.76
C VAL A 70 -8.27 2.06 -1.41
N ALA A 71 -7.23 2.00 -2.26
CA ALA A 71 -5.96 2.68 -2.04
C ALA A 71 -6.11 4.20 -1.98
N CYS A 72 -6.90 4.80 -2.89
CA CYS A 72 -7.14 6.24 -2.88
C CYS A 72 -7.87 6.71 -1.62
N PHE A 73 -8.98 6.06 -1.27
CA PHE A 73 -9.77 6.47 -0.10
C PHE A 73 -9.01 6.23 1.20
N SER A 74 -8.41 5.06 1.38
CA SER A 74 -7.62 4.77 2.57
C SER A 74 -6.39 5.66 2.68
N CYS A 75 -5.72 5.98 1.58
CA CYS A 75 -4.58 6.90 1.56
C CYS A 75 -4.96 8.29 2.09
N VAL A 76 -6.05 8.87 1.60
CA VAL A 76 -6.49 10.20 2.05
C VAL A 76 -6.85 10.19 3.53
N ILE A 77 -7.71 9.24 3.94
CA ILE A 77 -8.20 9.17 5.33
C ILE A 77 -7.04 8.86 6.28
N SER A 78 -6.21 7.87 5.94
CA SER A 78 -5.05 7.46 6.74
C SER A 78 -4.03 8.60 6.88
N THR A 79 -3.66 9.27 5.79
CA THR A 79 -2.68 10.37 5.81
C THR A 79 -3.16 11.50 6.72
N ILE A 80 -4.39 11.96 6.55
CA ILE A 80 -4.95 13.03 7.40
C ILE A 80 -4.96 12.59 8.86
N SER A 81 -5.46 11.39 9.15
CA SER A 81 -5.58 10.86 10.51
C SER A 81 -4.21 10.72 11.18
N VAL A 82 -3.23 10.12 10.49
CA VAL A 82 -1.86 9.92 11.00
C VAL A 82 -1.19 11.26 11.30
N LEU A 83 -1.26 12.24 10.40
CA LEU A 83 -0.62 13.53 10.57
C LEU A 83 -1.28 14.34 11.70
N MET A 84 -2.62 14.33 11.79
CA MET A 84 -3.34 15.02 12.89
C MET A 84 -3.05 14.40 14.25
N VAL A 85 -3.07 13.06 14.35
CA VAL A 85 -2.73 12.33 15.58
C VAL A 85 -1.27 12.59 15.97
N SER A 86 -0.35 12.53 15.01
CA SER A 86 1.08 12.81 15.22
C SER A 86 1.32 14.23 15.73
N TYR A 87 0.63 15.23 15.16
CA TYR A 87 0.68 16.61 15.60
C TYR A 87 0.15 16.75 17.03
N ALA A 88 -1.00 16.16 17.33
CA ALA A 88 -1.56 16.19 18.67
C ALA A 88 -0.60 15.60 19.71
N PHE A 89 0.01 14.44 19.40
CA PHE A 89 0.99 13.80 20.29
C PHE A 89 2.35 14.50 20.33
N SER A 90 2.73 15.27 19.32
CA SER A 90 3.98 16.04 19.32
C SER A 90 3.84 17.38 20.04
N ARG A 91 2.81 18.15 19.70
CA ARG A 91 2.70 19.57 20.04
C ARG A 91 1.70 19.90 21.16
N LEU A 92 0.60 19.14 21.26
CA LEU A 92 -0.42 19.45 22.25
C LEU A 92 -0.10 18.84 23.61
N ARG A 93 -0.43 19.57 24.68
CA ARG A 93 -0.26 19.11 26.07
C ARG A 93 -1.64 18.74 26.64
N PHE A 94 -1.86 17.45 26.88
CA PHE A 94 -3.06 16.95 27.54
C PHE A 94 -2.72 15.80 28.52
N LYS A 95 -3.53 15.68 29.58
CA LYS A 95 -3.24 14.79 30.73
C LYS A 95 -3.07 13.31 30.34
N ALA A 96 -3.84 12.83 29.35
CA ALA A 96 -3.82 11.42 28.94
C ALA A 96 -2.76 11.07 27.89
N ARG A 97 -1.94 12.04 27.41
CA ARG A 97 -0.97 11.84 26.31
C ARG A 97 -0.07 10.62 26.50
N LYS A 98 0.58 10.52 27.68
CA LYS A 98 1.49 9.38 27.97
C LYS A 98 0.74 8.04 28.01
N LYS A 99 -0.49 8.04 28.59
CA LYS A 99 -1.30 6.82 28.66
C LYS A 99 -1.67 6.31 27.26
N PHE A 100 -2.15 7.18 26.38
CA PHE A 100 -2.49 6.80 25.01
C PHE A 100 -1.26 6.34 24.22
N MET A 101 -0.11 6.99 24.36
CA MET A 101 1.12 6.55 23.71
C MET A 101 1.53 5.15 24.17
N ASN A 102 1.48 4.88 25.48
CA ASN A 102 1.80 3.56 26.03
C ASN A 102 0.82 2.48 25.55
N VAL A 103 -0.48 2.78 25.58
CA VAL A 103 -1.52 1.87 25.05
C VAL A 103 -1.27 1.57 23.57
N GLY A 104 -0.99 2.60 22.76
CA GLY A 104 -0.66 2.41 21.34
C GLY A 104 0.58 1.52 21.13
N MET A 105 1.62 1.69 21.95
CA MET A 105 2.80 0.81 21.89
C MET A 105 2.47 -0.63 22.28
N ILE A 106 1.71 -0.84 23.37
CA ILE A 106 1.29 -2.17 23.81
C ILE A 106 0.45 -2.86 22.73
N LEU A 107 -0.52 -2.15 22.15
CA LEU A 107 -1.36 -2.69 21.07
C LEU A 107 -0.51 -3.05 19.83
N GLY A 108 0.54 -2.29 19.55
CA GLY A 108 1.47 -2.58 18.45
C GLY A 108 2.36 -3.81 18.67
N MET A 109 2.46 -4.30 19.90
CA MET A 109 3.20 -5.54 20.20
C MET A 109 2.36 -6.81 19.98
N PHE A 110 1.04 -6.68 19.81
CA PHE A 110 0.20 -7.83 19.50
C PHE A 110 0.55 -8.41 18.13
N PRO A 111 0.60 -9.75 18.00
CA PRO A 111 0.83 -10.40 16.72
C PRO A 111 -0.22 -9.96 15.69
N GLY A 112 0.24 -9.43 14.54
CA GLY A 112 -0.64 -8.86 13.52
C GLY A 112 -1.75 -9.81 13.06
N PHE A 113 -1.44 -11.10 12.98
CA PHE A 113 -2.42 -12.13 12.60
C PHE A 113 -3.59 -12.24 13.59
N MET A 114 -3.34 -12.16 14.89
CA MET A 114 -4.42 -12.16 15.90
C MET A 114 -5.30 -10.92 15.77
N THR A 115 -4.69 -9.78 15.49
CA THR A 115 -5.41 -8.52 15.26
C THR A 115 -6.32 -8.64 14.03
N MET A 116 -5.86 -9.27 12.95
CA MET A 116 -6.67 -9.49 11.73
C MET A 116 -7.92 -10.32 12.02
N ILE A 117 -7.80 -11.37 12.82
CA ILE A 117 -8.95 -12.22 13.23
C ILE A 117 -9.96 -11.39 14.06
N ALA A 118 -9.48 -10.62 15.02
CA ALA A 118 -10.34 -9.77 15.85
C ALA A 118 -11.09 -8.71 15.00
N ILE A 119 -10.39 -8.07 14.05
CA ILE A 119 -10.98 -7.13 13.10
C ILE A 119 -12.07 -7.81 12.25
N TYR A 120 -11.80 -9.02 11.75
CA TYR A 120 -12.80 -9.78 10.98
C TYR A 120 -14.10 -10.01 11.77
N TYR A 121 -14.01 -10.47 13.02
CA TYR A 121 -15.20 -10.68 13.84
C TYR A 121 -15.94 -9.37 14.15
N LEU A 122 -15.22 -8.27 14.38
CA LEU A 122 -15.81 -6.95 14.57
C LEU A 122 -16.58 -6.51 13.31
N LEU A 123 -15.95 -6.60 12.14
CA LEU A 123 -16.60 -6.27 10.86
C LEU A 123 -17.79 -7.18 10.57
N LYS A 124 -17.71 -8.47 10.92
CA LYS A 124 -18.81 -9.42 10.78
C LYS A 124 -19.99 -9.03 11.67
N ALA A 125 -19.74 -8.63 12.91
CA ALA A 125 -20.78 -8.16 13.81
C ALA A 125 -21.45 -6.87 13.31
N MET A 126 -20.71 -6.04 12.57
CA MET A 126 -21.24 -4.82 11.93
C MET A 126 -21.90 -5.07 10.57
N GLY A 127 -21.88 -6.30 10.03
CA GLY A 127 -22.41 -6.62 8.71
C GLY A 127 -21.58 -6.03 7.55
N LEU A 128 -20.32 -5.68 7.77
CA LEU A 128 -19.45 -5.02 6.79
C LEU A 128 -18.51 -5.97 6.05
N THR A 129 -18.43 -7.25 6.42
CA THR A 129 -17.60 -8.23 5.71
C THR A 129 -17.98 -8.29 4.22
N GLN A 130 -17.01 -8.67 3.37
CA GLN A 130 -17.17 -8.78 1.93
C GLN A 130 -17.45 -7.45 1.21
N THR A 131 -17.14 -6.30 1.81
CA THR A 131 -17.32 -4.97 1.21
C THR A 131 -15.98 -4.22 1.08
N LEU A 132 -15.85 -3.40 0.04
CA LEU A 132 -14.68 -2.53 -0.13
C LEU A 132 -14.57 -1.49 0.99
N VAL A 133 -15.71 -1.08 1.56
CA VAL A 133 -15.76 -0.14 2.70
C VAL A 133 -15.04 -0.72 3.91
N ALA A 134 -15.17 -2.03 4.18
CA ALA A 134 -14.44 -2.69 5.26
C ALA A 134 -12.93 -2.56 5.08
N LEU A 135 -12.42 -2.76 3.86
CA LEU A 135 -10.98 -2.58 3.58
C LEU A 135 -10.55 -1.12 3.77
N VAL A 136 -11.33 -0.17 3.28
CA VAL A 136 -11.03 1.27 3.48
C VAL A 136 -10.93 1.59 4.97
N ILE A 137 -11.87 1.11 5.79
CA ILE A 137 -11.85 1.32 7.25
C ILE A 137 -10.60 0.67 7.85
N CYS A 138 -10.30 -0.58 7.50
CA CYS A 138 -9.14 -1.29 8.06
C CYS A 138 -7.83 -0.60 7.73
N TYR A 139 -7.59 -0.24 6.48
CA TYR A 139 -6.36 0.43 6.08
C TYR A 139 -6.26 1.86 6.60
N SER A 140 -7.39 2.54 6.81
CA SER A 140 -7.41 3.88 7.39
C SER A 140 -7.14 3.86 8.90
N CYS A 141 -7.71 2.88 9.62
CA CYS A 141 -7.57 2.77 11.08
C CYS A 141 -6.27 2.05 11.50
N GLY A 142 -5.78 1.10 10.70
CA GLY A 142 -4.55 0.35 10.95
C GLY A 142 -3.27 1.20 10.95
N ALA A 143 -3.33 2.40 10.38
CA ALA A 143 -2.25 3.39 10.39
C ALA A 143 -1.94 3.97 11.79
N GLY A 144 -2.67 3.57 12.83
CA GLY A 144 -2.53 4.11 14.19
C GLY A 144 -1.12 3.99 14.79
N LEU A 145 -0.30 3.03 14.33
CA LEU A 145 1.11 2.93 14.75
C LEU A 145 2.06 3.76 13.88
N GLY A 146 1.70 4.08 12.66
CA GLY A 146 2.47 4.97 11.77
C GLY A 146 2.61 6.39 12.31
N PHE A 147 1.75 6.80 13.27
CA PHE A 147 1.85 8.10 13.91
C PHE A 147 3.17 8.31 14.66
N GLN A 148 3.82 7.27 15.13
CA GLN A 148 5.09 7.39 15.87
C GLN A 148 6.21 7.93 14.99
N ILE A 149 6.31 7.49 13.74
CA ILE A 149 7.31 7.97 12.78
C ILE A 149 7.04 9.44 12.46
N SER A 150 5.80 9.78 12.12
CA SER A 150 5.42 11.15 11.81
C SER A 150 5.54 12.08 13.01
N LYS A 151 5.21 11.59 14.23
CA LYS A 151 5.45 12.31 15.48
C LYS A 151 6.94 12.58 15.71
N GLY A 152 7.79 11.57 15.51
CA GLY A 152 9.24 11.72 15.62
C GLY A 152 9.76 12.83 14.72
N PHE A 153 9.27 12.90 13.48
CA PHE A 153 9.61 13.99 12.56
C PHE A 153 9.12 15.35 13.09
N PHE A 154 7.88 15.45 13.53
CA PHE A 154 7.35 16.72 14.09
C PHE A 154 8.13 17.18 15.33
N ASP A 155 8.65 16.23 16.14
CA ASP A 155 9.46 16.58 17.32
C ASP A 155 10.81 17.23 16.94
N THR A 156 11.32 17.06 15.72
CA THR A 156 12.54 17.71 15.25
C THR A 156 12.36 19.18 14.88
N ILE A 157 11.13 19.61 14.63
CA ILE A 157 10.84 21.01 14.27
C ILE A 157 10.93 21.88 15.54
N PRO A 158 11.67 23.02 15.53
CA PRO A 158 11.81 23.88 16.70
C PRO A 158 10.47 24.40 17.23
N ARG A 159 10.25 24.30 18.53
CA ARG A 159 9.02 24.78 19.18
C ARG A 159 8.87 26.32 19.15
N ALA A 160 9.99 27.03 19.00
CA ALA A 160 9.98 28.48 18.87
C ALA A 160 9.07 28.97 17.72
N LEU A 161 8.89 28.17 16.67
CA LEU A 161 7.96 28.49 15.57
C LEU A 161 6.49 28.46 16.03
N ASP A 162 6.12 27.47 16.85
CA ASP A 162 4.77 27.39 17.41
C ASP A 162 4.51 28.54 18.40
N GLU A 163 5.54 28.92 19.18
CA GLU A 163 5.48 29.98 20.17
C GLU A 163 5.34 31.36 19.50
N ALA A 164 6.18 31.65 18.50
CA ALA A 164 6.09 32.88 17.72
C ALA A 164 4.73 33.02 17.03
N ALA A 165 4.27 31.98 16.34
CA ALA A 165 2.96 32.00 15.70
C ALA A 165 1.79 32.16 16.73
N THR A 166 1.96 31.65 17.93
CA THR A 166 0.95 31.84 18.99
C THR A 166 0.94 33.30 19.51
N ILE A 167 2.10 33.96 19.59
CA ILE A 167 2.22 35.37 19.91
C ILE A 167 1.55 36.22 18.82
N ASP A 168 1.70 35.84 17.57
CA ASP A 168 1.03 36.50 16.43
C ASP A 168 -0.49 36.20 16.36
N GLY A 169 -1.05 35.49 17.34
CA GLY A 169 -2.48 35.19 17.42
C GLY A 169 -2.97 34.01 16.63
N ALA A 170 -2.07 33.17 16.08
CA ALA A 170 -2.47 31.97 15.31
C ALA A 170 -3.06 30.90 16.23
N THR A 171 -4.17 30.31 15.80
CA THR A 171 -4.78 29.14 16.46
C THR A 171 -3.96 27.88 16.21
N LYS A 172 -4.09 26.87 17.08
CA LYS A 172 -3.39 25.58 16.91
C LYS A 172 -3.68 24.91 15.56
N ASN A 173 -4.90 25.08 15.06
CA ASN A 173 -5.29 24.58 13.75
C ASN A 173 -4.55 25.33 12.61
N GLN A 174 -4.42 26.66 12.72
CA GLN A 174 -3.67 27.45 11.75
C GLN A 174 -2.16 27.09 11.77
N ILE A 175 -1.59 26.89 12.96
CA ILE A 175 -0.20 26.45 13.12
C ILE A 175 0.00 25.11 12.43
N PHE A 176 -0.90 24.14 12.63
CA PHE A 176 -0.81 22.83 11.97
C PHE A 176 -0.83 22.96 10.44
N TRP A 177 -1.87 23.57 9.87
CA TRP A 177 -2.06 23.58 8.41
C TRP A 177 -1.14 24.54 7.67
N LYS A 178 -0.80 25.70 8.27
CA LYS A 178 -0.06 26.76 7.59
C LYS A 178 1.46 26.76 7.88
N ILE A 179 1.89 26.13 8.97
CA ILE A 179 3.29 26.18 9.40
C ILE A 179 3.88 24.75 9.44
N ILE A 180 3.35 23.89 10.31
CA ILE A 180 3.96 22.58 10.57
C ILE A 180 3.84 21.66 9.36
N LEU A 181 2.65 21.54 8.77
CA LEU A 181 2.42 20.64 7.66
C LEU A 181 3.24 21.01 6.40
N PRO A 182 3.33 22.26 5.96
CA PRO A 182 4.18 22.66 4.84
C PRO A 182 5.67 22.42 5.08
N MET A 183 6.14 22.61 6.32
CA MET A 183 7.53 22.31 6.69
C MET A 183 7.82 20.81 6.77
N SER A 184 6.79 20.01 6.81
CA SER A 184 6.87 18.55 7.00
C SER A 184 6.64 17.78 5.69
N LYS A 185 6.88 18.38 4.53
CA LYS A 185 6.70 17.72 3.22
C LYS A 185 7.27 16.30 3.16
N PRO A 186 8.50 16.01 3.65
CA PRO A 186 9.06 14.66 3.57
C PRO A 186 8.20 13.62 4.28
N ILE A 187 7.71 13.90 5.48
CA ILE A 187 6.90 12.96 6.22
C ILE A 187 5.49 12.83 5.65
N VAL A 188 4.94 13.89 5.06
CA VAL A 188 3.65 13.85 4.34
C VAL A 188 3.76 12.90 3.16
N VAL A 189 4.80 13.06 2.31
CA VAL A 189 5.05 12.20 1.16
C VAL A 189 5.25 10.75 1.59
N TYR A 190 6.06 10.50 2.61
CA TYR A 190 6.24 9.16 3.18
C TYR A 190 4.91 8.53 3.61
N THR A 191 4.07 9.29 4.32
CA THR A 191 2.77 8.79 4.81
C THR A 191 1.81 8.50 3.66
N VAL A 192 1.75 9.37 2.66
CA VAL A 192 0.95 9.16 1.45
C VAL A 192 1.38 7.88 0.73
N LEU A 193 2.68 7.69 0.51
CA LEU A 193 3.21 6.52 -0.18
C LEU A 193 2.89 5.22 0.55
N THR A 194 3.21 5.15 1.83
CA THR A 194 2.99 3.93 2.62
C THR A 194 1.52 3.58 2.72
N SER A 195 0.65 4.58 2.86
CA SER A 195 -0.81 4.38 2.92
C SER A 195 -1.41 3.96 1.58
N PHE A 196 -0.87 4.45 0.46
CA PHE A 196 -1.34 4.08 -0.88
C PHE A 196 -0.87 2.67 -1.28
N ILE A 197 0.38 2.31 -0.97
CA ILE A 197 0.96 1.01 -1.36
C ILE A 197 0.33 -0.15 -0.56
N GLY A 198 -0.09 0.09 0.69
CA GLY A 198 -0.61 -0.96 1.57
C GLY A 198 -1.67 -1.85 0.92
N PRO A 199 -2.78 -1.32 0.38
CA PRO A 199 -3.83 -2.11 -0.26
C PRO A 199 -3.38 -2.90 -1.50
N TRP A 200 -2.30 -2.50 -2.19
CA TRP A 200 -1.78 -3.19 -3.36
C TRP A 200 -1.00 -4.45 -3.01
N THR A 201 -0.41 -4.49 -1.84
CA THR A 201 0.49 -5.58 -1.42
C THR A 201 -0.14 -6.52 -0.39
N ASP A 202 -1.23 -6.11 0.25
CA ASP A 202 -1.87 -6.93 1.28
C ASP A 202 -2.82 -7.95 0.65
N PHE A 203 -2.44 -9.21 0.80
CA PHE A 203 -3.26 -10.36 0.44
C PHE A 203 -4.03 -10.91 1.64
N ILE A 204 -3.38 -11.02 2.82
CA ILE A 204 -3.89 -11.82 3.93
C ILE A 204 -5.15 -11.20 4.54
N LEU A 205 -5.07 -9.94 4.99
CA LEU A 205 -6.21 -9.24 5.58
C LEU A 205 -7.35 -9.10 4.55
N ALA A 206 -7.00 -8.71 3.32
CA ALA A 206 -7.97 -8.58 2.25
C ALA A 206 -8.72 -9.90 1.98
N LYS A 207 -8.02 -11.05 1.93
CA LYS A 207 -8.65 -12.36 1.72
C LYS A 207 -9.54 -12.78 2.90
N ILE A 208 -9.10 -12.54 4.14
CA ILE A 208 -9.90 -12.82 5.33
C ILE A 208 -11.23 -12.04 5.30
N ILE A 209 -11.18 -10.76 4.94
CA ILE A 209 -12.37 -9.88 4.92
C ILE A 209 -13.29 -10.22 3.75
N MET A 210 -12.72 -10.46 2.55
CA MET A 210 -13.49 -10.70 1.32
C MET A 210 -14.04 -12.11 1.21
N GLY A 211 -13.42 -13.11 1.86
CA GLY A 211 -13.86 -14.51 1.77
C GLY A 211 -14.01 -14.96 0.32
N ASP A 212 -15.22 -15.31 -0.10
CA ASP A 212 -15.53 -15.80 -1.45
C ASP A 212 -16.22 -14.77 -2.35
N ALA A 213 -16.31 -13.51 -1.92
CA ALA A 213 -16.91 -12.42 -2.72
C ALA A 213 -15.96 -11.99 -3.86
N ARG A 214 -15.85 -12.80 -4.92
CA ARG A 214 -14.91 -12.62 -6.03
C ARG A 214 -15.02 -11.25 -6.72
N ASP A 215 -16.20 -10.69 -6.80
CA ASP A 215 -16.43 -9.38 -7.40
C ASP A 215 -15.76 -8.23 -6.61
N ASN A 216 -15.57 -8.41 -5.33
CA ASN A 216 -14.96 -7.42 -4.43
C ASN A 216 -13.48 -7.72 -4.13
N TYR A 217 -12.87 -8.68 -4.82
CA TYR A 217 -11.45 -8.98 -4.63
C TYR A 217 -10.57 -7.76 -4.94
N THR A 218 -9.48 -7.67 -4.19
CA THR A 218 -8.36 -6.81 -4.54
C THR A 218 -7.48 -7.53 -5.57
N VAL A 219 -6.64 -6.78 -6.24
CA VAL A 219 -5.70 -7.35 -7.22
C VAL A 219 -4.74 -8.35 -6.59
N ALA A 220 -4.33 -8.13 -5.33
CA ALA A 220 -3.46 -9.07 -4.60
C ALA A 220 -4.15 -10.43 -4.41
N ILE A 221 -5.44 -10.45 -4.05
CA ILE A 221 -6.24 -11.69 -3.96
C ILE A 221 -6.38 -12.33 -5.34
N GLY A 222 -6.65 -11.52 -6.37
CA GLY A 222 -6.83 -12.00 -7.74
C GLY A 222 -5.56 -12.64 -8.31
N LEU A 223 -4.40 -12.02 -8.08
CA LEU A 223 -3.10 -12.57 -8.49
C LEU A 223 -2.79 -13.89 -7.75
N GLN A 224 -3.08 -13.96 -6.46
CA GLN A 224 -2.90 -15.18 -5.69
C GLN A 224 -3.80 -16.31 -6.22
N LEU A 225 -5.05 -16.01 -6.57
CA LEU A 225 -5.96 -16.98 -7.18
C LEU A 225 -5.40 -17.57 -8.48
N MET A 226 -4.72 -16.77 -9.31
CA MET A 226 -4.15 -17.23 -10.59
C MET A 226 -3.02 -18.25 -10.41
N ILE A 227 -2.32 -18.25 -9.26
CA ILE A 227 -1.23 -19.18 -8.95
C ILE A 227 -1.63 -20.29 -7.98
N ASP A 228 -2.89 -20.33 -7.57
CA ASP A 228 -3.42 -21.42 -6.75
C ASP A 228 -3.33 -22.76 -7.48
N GLN A 229 -3.26 -23.86 -6.75
CA GLN A 229 -2.98 -25.20 -7.30
C GLN A 229 -3.94 -25.58 -8.43
N ASP A 230 -5.20 -25.19 -8.34
CA ASP A 230 -6.22 -25.49 -9.33
C ASP A 230 -6.09 -24.67 -10.62
N PHE A 231 -5.48 -23.48 -10.55
CA PHE A 231 -5.48 -22.48 -11.61
C PHE A 231 -4.10 -22.15 -12.20
N LYS A 232 -3.01 -22.50 -11.49
CA LYS A 232 -1.64 -22.14 -11.90
C LYS A 232 -1.28 -22.56 -13.33
N ASN A 233 -1.75 -23.74 -13.77
CA ASN A 233 -1.45 -24.24 -15.12
C ASN A 233 -2.26 -23.51 -16.20
N THR A 234 -3.33 -22.82 -15.83
CA THR A 234 -4.18 -22.10 -16.79
C THR A 234 -3.82 -20.63 -16.86
N TYR A 235 -3.55 -19.99 -15.69
CA TYR A 235 -3.46 -18.53 -15.59
C TYR A 235 -2.07 -18.00 -15.23
N TYR A 236 -1.03 -18.83 -15.25
CA TYR A 236 0.32 -18.41 -14.88
C TYR A 236 0.85 -17.25 -15.74
N LYS A 237 0.61 -17.26 -17.05
CA LYS A 237 1.02 -16.18 -17.96
C LYS A 237 0.28 -14.87 -17.66
N GLN A 238 -1.02 -14.97 -17.38
CA GLN A 238 -1.84 -13.83 -16.97
C GLN A 238 -1.43 -13.29 -15.59
N PHE A 239 -1.01 -14.16 -14.67
CA PHE A 239 -0.41 -13.76 -13.42
C PHE A 239 0.85 -12.91 -13.62
N LEU A 240 1.75 -13.33 -14.53
CA LEU A 240 2.96 -12.56 -14.84
C LEU A 240 2.59 -11.19 -15.44
N ALA A 241 1.69 -11.17 -16.41
CA ALA A 241 1.20 -9.92 -17.02
C ALA A 241 0.51 -9.01 -15.99
N GLY A 242 -0.36 -9.57 -15.14
CA GLY A 242 -1.05 -8.86 -14.08
C GLY A 242 -0.09 -8.27 -13.04
N SER A 243 0.96 -9.00 -12.69
CA SER A 243 2.00 -8.53 -11.76
C SER A 243 2.75 -7.32 -12.32
N VAL A 244 3.05 -7.29 -13.63
CA VAL A 244 3.64 -6.13 -14.29
C VAL A 244 2.69 -4.94 -14.26
N VAL A 245 1.40 -5.14 -14.58
CA VAL A 245 0.39 -4.07 -14.55
C VAL A 245 0.25 -3.47 -13.14
N VAL A 246 0.26 -4.31 -12.12
CA VAL A 246 0.17 -3.88 -10.71
C VAL A 246 1.41 -3.09 -10.27
N ALA A 247 2.58 -3.40 -10.80
CA ALA A 247 3.80 -2.66 -10.51
C ALA A 247 3.77 -1.21 -11.05
N VAL A 248 3.00 -0.94 -12.12
CA VAL A 248 2.97 0.40 -12.77
C VAL A 248 2.55 1.52 -11.81
N PRO A 249 1.37 1.50 -11.15
CA PRO A 249 0.96 2.60 -10.27
C PRO A 249 1.91 2.78 -9.09
N ILE A 250 2.49 1.69 -8.57
CA ILE A 250 3.46 1.74 -7.48
C ILE A 250 4.75 2.41 -7.95
N THR A 251 5.27 1.98 -9.10
CA THR A 251 6.52 2.52 -9.66
C THR A 251 6.38 4.00 -10.03
N LEU A 252 5.23 4.43 -10.54
CA LEU A 252 4.98 5.84 -10.89
C LEU A 252 4.97 6.77 -9.67
N LEU A 253 4.70 6.28 -8.48
CA LEU A 253 4.76 7.07 -7.25
C LEU A 253 6.19 7.29 -6.74
N PHE A 254 7.15 6.42 -7.06
CA PHE A 254 8.52 6.54 -6.58
C PHE A 254 9.25 7.79 -7.06
N PRO A 255 9.25 8.16 -8.36
CA PRO A 255 9.89 9.40 -8.82
C PRO A 255 9.30 10.64 -8.17
N VAL A 256 7.97 10.67 -7.98
CA VAL A 256 7.31 11.79 -7.28
C VAL A 256 7.83 11.91 -5.85
N SER A 257 7.98 10.76 -5.17
CA SER A 257 8.55 10.71 -3.83
C SER A 257 10.00 11.19 -3.80
N TYR A 258 10.83 10.69 -4.72
CA TYR A 258 12.25 11.00 -4.74
C TYR A 258 12.49 12.51 -4.95
N THR A 259 11.78 13.14 -5.87
CA THR A 259 11.90 14.58 -6.12
C THR A 259 11.50 15.44 -4.93
N HIS A 260 10.47 15.01 -4.17
CA HIS A 260 10.00 15.75 -2.99
C HIS A 260 10.79 15.47 -1.70
N LEU A 261 11.54 14.34 -1.66
CA LEU A 261 12.36 13.97 -0.49
C LEU A 261 13.80 14.45 -0.61
N THR A 262 14.35 14.55 -1.82
CA THR A 262 15.79 14.78 -2.04
C THR A 262 16.13 16.19 -2.53
N LEU A 263 15.20 16.94 -3.09
CA LEU A 263 15.45 18.32 -3.50
C LEU A 263 15.20 19.28 -2.33
N PRO A 264 16.24 19.99 -1.83
CA PRO A 264 16.02 21.12 -0.94
C PRO A 264 15.28 22.21 -1.73
N THR A 265 14.06 22.53 -1.33
CA THR A 265 13.32 23.69 -1.82
C THR A 265 13.71 24.90 -1.02
#